data_ca226c303f7c14d8f57434b39f65101f
#
_entry.id   ca226c303f7c14d8f57434b39f65101f
#
_cell.length_a   1.000
_cell.length_b   1.000
_cell.length_c   1.000
_cell.angle_alpha   90.00
_cell.angle_beta   90.00
_cell.angle_gamma   90.00
#
_symmetry.space_group_name_H-M   'P 1'
#
loop_
_entity.id
_entity.type
_entity.pdbx_description
1 polymer ?
#
loop_
_entity_poly.entity_id
_entity_poly.type
_entity_poly.pdbx_seq_one_letter_code
_entity_poly.pdbx_strand_id
1 'polypeptide(L)'
;NGLKRYLNKNIIVIIVTAACIYGLALWSIIEPDNTYSYSERRGLKMFPKLSVQTLQSGRFMEEFEKYTLDQFPMRDTMRTFKAVGNYYLFGRKDNNGLYIADGYLSKLEYPLNEASLDYAALCFGEVNRKYLEGKVGAVYGVIVPDKNYFLADKNGYPSMDYDEFYSLMKDKLDFMQLIDIRGLLSYDDYYRTDTHWRQERIVAAAREIADKMGGTLSAEYELKQLAAPFRGVYYGQAALPIATETLYYLENEAIKNSTVTDYETGKTGAVYDMEKAEGNDLYEMFLSGPRSLLVIDNPSADTDKELIIFRDSFGSSIAPLFIDRKSVV
;
A
#
# COMPACT_ATOMS: atom_id res chain seq x y z
N ASN A 1 -33.47 -31.53 -43.63
CA ASN A 1 -33.46 -31.35 -42.16
C ASN A 1 -32.08 -30.84 -41.63
N GLY A 2 -30.93 -31.23 -42.23
CA GLY A 2 -29.61 -30.83 -41.77
C GLY A 2 -29.30 -29.31 -41.97
N LEU A 3 -29.69 -28.76 -43.11
CA LEU A 3 -29.45 -27.35 -43.45
C LEU A 3 -30.22 -26.39 -42.52
N LYS A 4 -31.47 -26.69 -42.19
CA LYS A 4 -32.30 -25.93 -41.23
C LYS A 4 -31.69 -25.96 -39.81
N ARG A 5 -31.15 -27.10 -39.40
CA ARG A 5 -30.52 -27.26 -38.09
C ARG A 5 -29.17 -26.48 -38.00
N TYR A 6 -28.43 -26.43 -39.11
CA TYR A 6 -27.19 -25.68 -39.23
C TYR A 6 -27.43 -24.16 -39.26
N LEU A 7 -28.43 -23.71 -40.01
CA LEU A 7 -28.87 -22.31 -40.05
C LEU A 7 -29.36 -21.82 -38.67
N ASN A 8 -30.15 -22.65 -37.97
CA ASN A 8 -30.63 -22.32 -36.62
C ASN A 8 -29.47 -22.20 -35.63
N LYS A 9 -28.46 -23.08 -35.69
CA LYS A 9 -27.29 -23.03 -34.82
C LYS A 9 -26.48 -21.76 -35.05
N ASN A 10 -26.23 -21.40 -36.30
CA ASN A 10 -25.48 -20.18 -36.64
C ASN A 10 -26.24 -18.90 -36.25
N ILE A 11 -27.55 -18.86 -36.42
CA ILE A 11 -28.39 -17.75 -36.00
C ILE A 11 -28.37 -17.61 -34.47
N ILE A 12 -28.44 -18.70 -33.71
CA ILE A 12 -28.33 -18.67 -32.26
C ILE A 12 -26.99 -18.12 -31.83
N VAL A 13 -25.88 -18.58 -32.43
CA VAL A 13 -24.55 -18.06 -32.11
C VAL A 13 -24.45 -16.56 -32.41
N ILE A 14 -24.96 -16.11 -33.57
CA ILE A 14 -24.95 -14.68 -33.92
C ILE A 14 -25.76 -13.86 -32.91
N ILE A 15 -26.97 -14.31 -32.56
CA ILE A 15 -27.83 -13.61 -31.60
C ILE A 15 -27.16 -13.55 -30.22
N VAL A 16 -26.61 -14.65 -29.73
CA VAL A 16 -25.91 -14.68 -28.41
C VAL A 16 -24.69 -13.76 -28.42
N THR A 17 -23.87 -13.82 -29.47
CA THR A 17 -22.70 -12.97 -29.61
C THR A 17 -23.09 -11.48 -29.70
N ALA A 18 -24.10 -11.17 -30.50
CA ALA A 18 -24.62 -9.81 -30.63
C ALA A 18 -25.20 -9.30 -29.30
N ALA A 19 -25.98 -10.13 -28.60
CA ALA A 19 -26.53 -9.80 -27.29
C ALA A 19 -25.43 -9.55 -26.25
N CYS A 20 -24.37 -10.35 -26.24
CA CYS A 20 -23.22 -10.12 -25.37
C CYS A 20 -22.51 -8.79 -25.68
N ILE A 21 -22.15 -8.55 -26.94
CA ILE A 21 -21.40 -7.35 -27.33
C ILE A 21 -22.24 -6.09 -27.14
N TYR A 22 -23.42 -6.03 -27.74
CA TYR A 22 -24.27 -4.84 -27.67
C TYR A 22 -24.95 -4.66 -26.33
N GLY A 23 -25.27 -5.76 -25.63
CA GLY A 23 -25.82 -5.73 -24.29
C GLY A 23 -24.84 -5.13 -23.27
N LEU A 24 -23.57 -5.56 -23.30
CA LEU A 24 -22.54 -4.99 -22.43
C LEU A 24 -22.25 -3.52 -22.81
N ALA A 25 -22.22 -3.19 -24.10
CA ALA A 25 -22.03 -1.81 -24.53
C ALA A 25 -23.17 -0.89 -24.08
N LEU A 26 -24.42 -1.35 -24.20
CA LEU A 26 -25.60 -0.60 -23.73
C LEU A 26 -25.58 -0.45 -22.22
N TRP A 27 -25.24 -1.52 -21.48
CA TRP A 27 -25.09 -1.46 -20.03
C TRP A 27 -24.03 -0.44 -19.60
N SER A 28 -22.86 -0.45 -20.24
CA SER A 28 -21.79 0.53 -19.99
C SER A 28 -22.22 1.99 -20.22
N ILE A 29 -23.17 2.24 -21.16
CA ILE A 29 -23.69 3.58 -21.43
C ILE A 29 -24.74 4.02 -20.39
N ILE A 30 -25.51 3.08 -19.85
CA ILE A 30 -26.62 3.36 -18.92
C ILE A 30 -26.13 3.45 -17.46
N GLU A 31 -25.12 2.66 -17.09
CA GLU A 31 -24.59 2.63 -15.74
C GLU A 31 -23.86 3.96 -15.42
N PRO A 32 -24.13 4.59 -14.26
CA PRO A 32 -23.42 5.80 -13.88
C PRO A 32 -21.93 5.55 -13.69
N ASP A 33 -21.10 6.52 -14.10
CA ASP A 33 -19.66 6.46 -13.90
C ASP A 33 -19.26 6.42 -12.43
N ASN A 34 -18.33 5.55 -12.10
CA ASN A 34 -17.70 5.47 -10.77
C ASN A 34 -16.44 6.31 -10.74
N THR A 35 -16.29 7.16 -9.73
CA THR A 35 -15.11 8.03 -9.57
C THR A 35 -13.93 7.34 -8.93
N TYR A 36 -14.16 6.26 -8.18
CA TYR A 36 -13.13 5.60 -7.38
C TYR A 36 -13.32 4.07 -7.35
N SER A 37 -12.20 3.35 -7.43
CA SER A 37 -12.16 1.89 -7.22
C SER A 37 -11.68 1.60 -5.81
N TYR A 38 -12.56 1.08 -4.97
CA TYR A 38 -12.20 0.69 -3.61
C TYR A 38 -11.32 -0.56 -3.58
N SER A 39 -11.49 -1.47 -4.55
CA SER A 39 -10.66 -2.67 -4.66
C SER A 39 -9.20 -2.35 -5.01
N GLU A 40 -8.97 -1.40 -5.93
CA GLU A 40 -7.63 -0.98 -6.34
C GLU A 40 -7.10 0.23 -5.56
N ARG A 41 -7.94 0.87 -4.74
CA ARG A 41 -7.64 2.09 -3.98
C ARG A 41 -7.09 3.21 -4.86
N ARG A 42 -7.79 3.48 -5.98
CA ARG A 42 -7.43 4.54 -6.93
C ARG A 42 -8.63 5.22 -7.56
N GLY A 43 -8.42 6.44 -8.01
CA GLY A 43 -9.37 7.13 -8.89
C GLY A 43 -9.55 6.39 -10.21
N LEU A 44 -10.78 6.32 -10.70
CA LEU A 44 -11.12 5.79 -12.00
C LEU A 44 -11.12 6.90 -13.05
N LYS A 45 -10.81 6.55 -14.28
CA LYS A 45 -10.85 7.49 -15.40
C LYS A 45 -12.29 7.86 -15.71
N MET A 46 -12.52 9.17 -15.82
CA MET A 46 -13.79 9.73 -16.24
C MET A 46 -13.77 10.00 -17.75
N PHE A 47 -14.95 10.20 -18.35
CA PHE A 47 -15.07 10.46 -19.78
C PHE A 47 -14.13 11.60 -20.20
N PRO A 48 -13.27 11.40 -21.21
CA PRO A 48 -12.25 12.37 -21.59
C PRO A 48 -12.86 13.61 -22.27
N LYS A 49 -12.19 14.74 -22.08
CA LYS A 49 -12.60 15.99 -22.73
C LYS A 49 -12.37 15.91 -24.23
N LEU A 50 -13.46 16.04 -25.01
CA LEU A 50 -13.40 16.08 -26.46
C LEU A 50 -13.01 17.50 -26.92
N SER A 51 -11.93 17.60 -27.69
CA SER A 51 -11.49 18.83 -28.36
C SER A 51 -10.73 18.50 -29.65
N VAL A 52 -10.62 19.46 -30.56
CA VAL A 52 -9.84 19.30 -31.80
C VAL A 52 -8.38 18.93 -31.48
N GLN A 53 -7.81 19.54 -30.45
CA GLN A 53 -6.43 19.29 -30.03
C GLN A 53 -6.24 17.87 -29.50
N THR A 54 -7.17 17.36 -28.66
CA THR A 54 -7.08 16.00 -28.11
C THR A 54 -7.33 14.94 -29.18
N LEU A 55 -8.15 15.22 -30.20
CA LEU A 55 -8.34 14.31 -31.32
C LEU A 55 -7.11 14.25 -32.23
N GLN A 56 -6.53 15.41 -32.59
CA GLN A 56 -5.35 15.46 -33.49
C GLN A 56 -4.12 14.83 -32.84
N SER A 57 -3.94 14.96 -31.53
CA SER A 57 -2.83 14.36 -30.81
C SER A 57 -3.01 12.87 -30.51
N GLY A 58 -4.18 12.27 -30.78
CA GLY A 58 -4.54 10.91 -30.41
C GLY A 58 -4.85 10.72 -28.91
N ARG A 59 -4.65 11.75 -28.10
CA ARG A 59 -4.85 11.70 -26.65
C ARG A 59 -6.27 11.35 -26.25
N PHE A 60 -7.27 11.84 -27.01
CA PHE A 60 -8.66 11.50 -26.75
C PHE A 60 -8.89 9.98 -26.81
N MET A 61 -8.38 9.30 -27.84
CA MET A 61 -8.57 7.85 -28.00
C MET A 61 -7.88 7.05 -26.90
N GLU A 62 -6.67 7.46 -26.51
CA GLU A 62 -5.93 6.84 -25.42
C GLU A 62 -6.67 6.98 -24.08
N GLU A 63 -7.17 8.18 -23.77
CA GLU A 63 -7.91 8.43 -22.53
C GLU A 63 -9.31 7.76 -22.57
N PHE A 64 -9.94 7.69 -23.74
CA PHE A 64 -11.21 6.99 -23.91
C PHE A 64 -11.07 5.47 -23.72
N GLU A 65 -10.00 4.86 -24.20
CA GLU A 65 -9.72 3.46 -23.95
C GLU A 65 -9.57 3.20 -22.45
N LYS A 66 -8.81 4.03 -21.73
CA LYS A 66 -8.66 3.92 -20.27
C LYS A 66 -10.00 4.11 -19.54
N TYR A 67 -10.83 5.05 -20.00
CA TYR A 67 -12.17 5.28 -19.49
C TYR A 67 -13.06 4.03 -19.66
N THR A 68 -13.14 3.46 -20.85
CA THR A 68 -13.98 2.28 -21.12
C THR A 68 -13.56 1.06 -20.30
N LEU A 69 -12.25 0.89 -20.04
CA LEU A 69 -11.75 -0.17 -19.16
C LEU A 69 -12.10 0.08 -17.69
N ASP A 70 -12.05 1.33 -17.24
CA ASP A 70 -12.33 1.69 -15.86
C ASP A 70 -13.85 1.70 -15.54
N GLN A 71 -14.70 2.02 -16.53
CA GLN A 71 -16.16 2.05 -16.39
C GLN A 71 -16.86 0.80 -16.95
N PHE A 72 -16.09 -0.28 -17.19
CA PHE A 72 -16.68 -1.51 -17.72
C PHE A 72 -17.63 -2.17 -16.70
N PRO A 73 -18.83 -2.59 -17.10
CA PRO A 73 -19.78 -3.25 -16.19
C PRO A 73 -19.18 -4.48 -15.51
N MET A 74 -19.48 -4.66 -14.23
CA MET A 74 -18.90 -5.73 -13.39
C MET A 74 -17.36 -5.79 -13.43
N ARG A 75 -16.72 -4.65 -13.53
CA ARG A 75 -15.27 -4.51 -13.72
C ARG A 75 -14.43 -5.41 -12.79
N ASP A 76 -14.70 -5.40 -11.49
CA ASP A 76 -13.93 -6.20 -10.53
C ASP A 76 -14.08 -7.71 -10.75
N THR A 77 -15.28 -8.15 -11.12
CA THR A 77 -15.53 -9.55 -11.50
C THR A 77 -14.74 -9.93 -12.76
N MET A 78 -14.73 -9.07 -13.78
CA MET A 78 -13.99 -9.31 -15.03
C MET A 78 -12.49 -9.31 -14.80
N ARG A 79 -11.99 -8.44 -13.91
CA ARG A 79 -10.59 -8.44 -13.49
C ARG A 79 -10.21 -9.76 -12.80
N THR A 80 -11.06 -10.26 -11.91
CA THR A 80 -10.86 -11.55 -11.25
C THR A 80 -10.85 -12.71 -12.26
N PHE A 81 -11.79 -12.75 -13.21
CA PHE A 81 -11.79 -13.77 -14.27
C PHE A 81 -10.50 -13.72 -15.10
N LYS A 82 -10.06 -12.53 -15.51
CA LYS A 82 -8.79 -12.34 -16.23
C LYS A 82 -7.60 -12.82 -15.39
N ALA A 83 -7.54 -12.44 -14.11
CA ALA A 83 -6.45 -12.80 -13.21
C ALA A 83 -6.37 -14.31 -12.99
N VAL A 84 -7.51 -14.96 -12.70
CA VAL A 84 -7.60 -16.41 -12.52
C VAL A 84 -7.21 -17.14 -13.80
N GLY A 85 -7.73 -16.71 -14.96
CA GLY A 85 -7.36 -17.27 -16.27
C GLY A 85 -5.87 -17.15 -16.54
N ASN A 86 -5.29 -15.96 -16.35
CA ASN A 86 -3.87 -15.74 -16.56
C ASN A 86 -3.01 -16.60 -15.63
N TYR A 87 -3.32 -16.61 -14.36
CA TYR A 87 -2.49 -17.25 -13.33
C TYR A 87 -2.62 -18.79 -13.37
N TYR A 88 -3.85 -19.32 -13.36
CA TYR A 88 -4.10 -20.76 -13.22
C TYR A 88 -4.23 -21.49 -14.55
N LEU A 89 -4.79 -20.86 -15.61
CA LEU A 89 -5.00 -21.50 -16.90
C LEU A 89 -3.80 -21.32 -17.84
N PHE A 90 -3.25 -20.10 -17.92
CA PHE A 90 -2.12 -19.79 -18.82
C PHE A 90 -0.77 -19.85 -18.12
N GLY A 91 -0.72 -20.18 -16.81
CA GLY A 91 0.49 -20.39 -16.07
C GLY A 91 1.38 -19.14 -15.95
N ARG A 92 0.80 -17.95 -16.02
CA ARG A 92 1.54 -16.71 -15.77
C ARG A 92 1.97 -16.65 -14.33
N LYS A 93 3.22 -16.26 -14.09
CA LYS A 93 3.78 -16.19 -12.75
C LYS A 93 3.32 -14.98 -11.94
N ASP A 94 2.79 -13.94 -12.61
CA ASP A 94 2.27 -12.73 -11.98
C ASP A 94 0.99 -12.23 -12.64
N ASN A 95 0.26 -11.35 -11.95
CA ASN A 95 -0.80 -10.52 -12.51
C ASN A 95 -0.65 -9.09 -12.01
N ASN A 96 -0.54 -8.13 -12.92
CA ASN A 96 -0.28 -6.70 -12.62
C ASN A 96 1.00 -6.47 -11.79
N GLY A 97 2.06 -7.24 -12.01
CA GLY A 97 3.30 -7.17 -11.25
C GLY A 97 3.22 -7.74 -9.84
N LEU A 98 2.13 -8.41 -9.49
CA LEU A 98 1.94 -9.10 -8.22
C LEU A 98 1.96 -10.61 -8.42
N TYR A 99 2.68 -11.31 -7.56
CA TYR A 99 2.80 -12.76 -7.57
C TYR A 99 2.42 -13.36 -6.21
N ILE A 100 2.13 -14.65 -6.18
CA ILE A 100 1.87 -15.43 -4.97
C ILE A 100 3.07 -16.33 -4.69
N ALA A 101 3.65 -16.18 -3.51
CA ALA A 101 4.68 -17.08 -3.01
C ALA A 101 4.43 -17.38 -1.52
N ASP A 102 4.56 -18.63 -1.13
CA ASP A 102 4.34 -19.10 0.26
C ASP A 102 3.00 -18.64 0.88
N GLY A 103 1.98 -18.40 0.04
CA GLY A 103 0.66 -17.91 0.47
C GLY A 103 0.57 -16.38 0.66
N TYR A 104 1.60 -15.63 0.27
CA TYR A 104 1.66 -14.17 0.32
C TYR A 104 1.61 -13.56 -1.07
N LEU A 105 0.87 -12.46 -1.22
CA LEU A 105 1.00 -11.57 -2.36
C LEU A 105 2.22 -10.67 -2.16
N SER A 106 3.08 -10.65 -3.15
CA SER A 106 4.25 -9.76 -3.20
C SER A 106 4.31 -9.05 -4.54
N LYS A 107 4.86 -7.85 -4.54
CA LYS A 107 5.07 -7.06 -5.74
C LYS A 107 6.46 -7.36 -6.30
N LEU A 108 6.56 -7.45 -7.62
CA LEU A 108 7.85 -7.56 -8.30
C LEU A 108 8.59 -6.22 -8.20
N GLU A 109 9.75 -6.23 -7.54
CA GLU A 109 10.64 -5.08 -7.46
C GLU A 109 11.91 -5.37 -8.29
N TYR A 110 11.81 -5.05 -9.60
CA TYR A 110 12.84 -5.31 -10.60
C TYR A 110 12.58 -4.47 -11.86
N PRO A 111 13.61 -3.96 -12.54
CA PRO A 111 15.02 -3.85 -12.08
C PRO A 111 15.22 -2.73 -11.06
N LEU A 112 16.40 -2.63 -10.47
CA LEU A 112 16.79 -1.48 -9.65
C LEU A 112 16.73 -0.20 -10.49
N ASN A 113 16.08 0.83 -9.95
CA ASN A 113 15.92 2.12 -10.62
C ASN A 113 16.78 3.19 -9.93
N GLU A 114 18.03 3.31 -10.35
CA GLU A 114 18.98 4.26 -9.76
C GLU A 114 18.51 5.71 -9.87
N ALA A 115 17.83 6.10 -10.96
CA ALA A 115 17.31 7.46 -11.10
C ALA A 115 16.26 7.80 -10.02
N SER A 116 15.46 6.81 -9.60
CA SER A 116 14.54 6.99 -8.48
C SER A 116 15.26 7.12 -7.15
N LEU A 117 16.39 6.41 -6.95
CA LEU A 117 17.21 6.54 -5.75
C LEU A 117 17.88 7.92 -5.68
N ASP A 118 18.42 8.41 -6.79
CA ASP A 118 18.99 9.76 -6.89
C ASP A 118 17.96 10.82 -6.54
N TYR A 119 16.76 10.70 -7.08
CA TYR A 119 15.68 11.63 -6.79
C TYR A 119 15.24 11.58 -5.32
N ALA A 120 15.11 10.39 -4.74
CA ALA A 120 14.78 10.23 -3.32
C ALA A 120 15.86 10.85 -2.43
N ALA A 121 17.13 10.57 -2.70
CA ALA A 121 18.25 11.13 -1.95
C ALA A 121 18.30 12.67 -2.05
N LEU A 122 18.04 13.22 -3.23
CA LEU A 122 17.91 14.67 -3.42
C LEU A 122 16.80 15.24 -2.54
N CYS A 123 15.62 14.65 -2.54
CA CYS A 123 14.48 15.11 -1.74
C CYS A 123 14.80 15.07 -0.23
N PHE A 124 15.35 13.97 0.27
CA PHE A 124 15.72 13.85 1.68
C PHE A 124 16.84 14.83 2.05
N GLY A 125 17.84 15.00 1.18
CA GLY A 125 18.92 15.98 1.39
C GLY A 125 18.40 17.42 1.47
N GLU A 126 17.45 17.80 0.60
CA GLU A 126 16.81 19.12 0.66
C GLU A 126 16.00 19.34 1.95
N VAL A 127 15.28 18.32 2.41
CA VAL A 127 14.55 18.37 3.69
C VAL A 127 15.55 18.54 4.84
N ASN A 128 16.61 17.74 4.86
CA ASN A 128 17.64 17.83 5.89
C ASN A 128 18.26 19.23 5.92
N ARG A 129 18.79 19.69 4.79
CA ARG A 129 19.48 21.00 4.68
C ARG A 129 18.57 22.17 5.09
N LYS A 130 17.29 22.12 4.71
CA LYS A 130 16.37 23.25 4.93
C LYS A 130 15.75 23.26 6.33
N TYR A 131 15.46 22.10 6.89
CA TYR A 131 14.61 21.99 8.08
C TYR A 131 15.30 21.36 9.29
N LEU A 132 16.31 20.50 9.12
CA LEU A 132 16.88 19.69 10.19
C LEU A 132 18.31 20.06 10.55
N GLU A 133 19.15 20.36 9.57
CA GLU A 133 20.58 20.66 9.77
C GLU A 133 20.78 21.78 10.77
N GLY A 134 21.56 21.49 11.82
CA GLY A 134 21.84 22.42 12.93
C GLY A 134 20.67 22.70 13.88
N LYS A 135 19.52 22.01 13.71
CA LYS A 135 18.33 22.21 14.54
C LYS A 135 17.92 20.94 15.31
N VAL A 136 18.37 19.78 14.89
CA VAL A 136 18.10 18.50 15.57
C VAL A 136 19.41 17.87 16.03
N GLY A 137 19.34 17.02 17.06
CA GLY A 137 20.52 16.38 17.64
C GLY A 137 21.17 15.34 16.71
N ALA A 138 20.36 14.59 15.99
CA ALA A 138 20.78 13.60 15.01
C ALA A 138 19.64 13.29 14.02
N VAL A 139 20.02 12.79 12.84
CA VAL A 139 19.06 12.31 11.81
C VAL A 139 19.32 10.83 11.60
N TYR A 140 18.27 10.05 11.67
CA TYR A 140 18.31 8.62 11.44
C TYR A 140 17.43 8.24 10.25
N GLY A 141 17.81 7.20 9.53
CA GLY A 141 17.03 6.65 8.43
C GLY A 141 16.76 5.16 8.64
N VAL A 142 15.56 4.73 8.31
CA VAL A 142 15.17 3.32 8.30
C VAL A 142 14.59 2.99 6.94
N ILE A 143 15.17 2.02 6.26
CA ILE A 143 14.64 1.48 5.00
C ILE A 143 13.97 0.15 5.32
N VAL A 144 12.65 0.13 5.17
CA VAL A 144 11.87 -1.08 5.43
C VAL A 144 11.97 -2.01 4.22
N PRO A 145 12.48 -3.25 4.36
CA PRO A 145 12.47 -4.20 3.27
C PRO A 145 11.03 -4.55 2.88
N ASP A 146 10.78 -4.72 1.60
CA ASP A 146 9.51 -5.24 1.12
C ASP A 146 9.46 -6.79 1.13
N LYS A 147 8.29 -7.36 0.86
CA LYS A 147 8.15 -8.82 0.83
C LYS A 147 8.95 -9.49 -0.29
N ASN A 148 9.23 -8.78 -1.38
CA ASN A 148 10.02 -9.31 -2.49
C ASN A 148 11.45 -9.64 -2.06
N TYR A 149 12.04 -8.84 -1.15
CA TYR A 149 13.33 -9.12 -0.53
C TYR A 149 13.41 -10.54 0.07
N PHE A 150 12.35 -10.99 0.71
CA PHE A 150 12.32 -12.28 1.39
C PHE A 150 11.83 -13.43 0.51
N LEU A 151 11.03 -13.14 -0.52
CA LEU A 151 10.26 -14.15 -1.24
C LEU A 151 10.77 -14.42 -2.65
N ALA A 152 11.35 -13.43 -3.34
CA ALA A 152 11.59 -13.54 -4.77
C ALA A 152 12.59 -14.63 -5.11
N ASP A 153 13.80 -14.55 -4.59
CA ASP A 153 14.91 -15.44 -4.99
C ASP A 153 14.59 -16.90 -4.73
N LYS A 154 14.12 -17.22 -3.53
CA LYS A 154 13.79 -18.62 -3.16
C LYS A 154 12.63 -19.20 -3.97
N ASN A 155 11.79 -18.37 -4.57
CA ASN A 155 10.65 -18.78 -5.38
C ASN A 155 10.86 -18.56 -6.89
N GLY A 156 12.06 -18.15 -7.30
CA GLY A 156 12.46 -18.00 -8.72
C GLY A 156 11.74 -16.83 -9.43
N TYR A 157 11.46 -15.75 -8.71
CA TYR A 157 10.98 -14.50 -9.25
C TYR A 157 12.13 -13.52 -9.46
N PRO A 158 12.03 -12.60 -10.44
CA PRO A 158 13.02 -11.55 -10.61
C PRO A 158 13.01 -10.61 -9.41
N SER A 159 14.20 -10.18 -9.01
CA SER A 159 14.44 -9.30 -7.88
C SER A 159 15.53 -8.30 -8.23
N MET A 160 15.44 -7.07 -7.73
CA MET A 160 16.58 -6.18 -7.77
C MET A 160 17.68 -6.71 -6.84
N ASP A 161 18.91 -6.26 -7.05
CA ASP A 161 20.00 -6.48 -6.10
C ASP A 161 19.78 -5.59 -4.88
N TYR A 162 19.28 -6.17 -3.80
CA TYR A 162 19.00 -5.45 -2.56
C TYR A 162 20.27 -5.02 -1.83
N ASP A 163 21.36 -5.75 -1.95
CA ASP A 163 22.63 -5.36 -1.32
C ASP A 163 23.23 -4.14 -2.04
N GLU A 164 23.15 -4.12 -3.37
CA GLU A 164 23.49 -2.93 -4.16
C GLU A 164 22.57 -1.75 -3.79
N PHE A 165 21.25 -1.97 -3.71
CA PHE A 165 20.28 -0.96 -3.32
C PHE A 165 20.61 -0.32 -1.97
N TYR A 166 20.84 -1.14 -0.93
CA TYR A 166 21.17 -0.63 0.41
C TYR A 166 22.52 0.06 0.45
N SER A 167 23.52 -0.43 -0.30
CA SER A 167 24.82 0.22 -0.42
C SER A 167 24.71 1.61 -1.05
N LEU A 168 24.02 1.71 -2.19
CA LEU A 168 23.78 2.98 -2.87
C LEU A 168 23.02 3.97 -1.98
N MET A 169 21.98 3.51 -1.29
CA MET A 169 21.22 4.41 -0.38
C MET A 169 22.07 4.87 0.79
N LYS A 170 22.92 4.02 1.36
CA LYS A 170 23.84 4.40 2.42
C LYS A 170 24.82 5.49 1.97
N ASP A 171 25.36 5.36 0.77
CA ASP A 171 26.30 6.33 0.22
C ASP A 171 25.62 7.67 -0.13
N LYS A 172 24.37 7.61 -0.63
CA LYS A 172 23.59 8.80 -1.01
C LYS A 172 22.99 9.56 0.18
N LEU A 173 22.79 8.89 1.31
CA LEU A 173 22.18 9.44 2.52
C LEU A 173 23.22 9.60 3.66
N ASP A 174 24.42 10.05 3.33
CA ASP A 174 25.57 10.18 4.25
C ASP A 174 25.34 11.16 5.41
N PHE A 175 24.34 12.04 5.28
CA PHE A 175 23.94 12.99 6.32
C PHE A 175 23.09 12.37 7.44
N MET A 176 22.66 11.10 7.30
CA MET A 176 21.88 10.39 8.32
C MET A 176 22.51 9.05 8.71
N GLN A 177 22.19 8.59 9.91
CA GLN A 177 22.58 7.27 10.39
C GLN A 177 21.54 6.26 9.98
N LEU A 178 21.85 5.39 9.00
CA LEU A 178 20.93 4.32 8.60
C LEU A 178 20.92 3.19 9.61
N ILE A 179 19.73 2.83 10.08
CA ILE A 179 19.48 1.71 10.99
C ILE A 179 18.99 0.54 10.15
N ASP A 180 19.78 -0.53 10.11
CA ASP A 180 19.42 -1.76 9.37
C ASP A 180 18.56 -2.68 10.23
N ILE A 181 17.31 -2.88 9.82
CA ILE A 181 16.34 -3.73 10.49
C ILE A 181 16.06 -5.04 9.72
N ARG A 182 16.75 -5.30 8.60
CA ARG A 182 16.50 -6.48 7.73
C ARG A 182 16.61 -7.80 8.48
N GLY A 183 17.61 -7.91 9.36
CA GLY A 183 17.84 -9.11 10.17
C GLY A 183 16.81 -9.35 11.27
N LEU A 184 15.92 -8.40 11.53
CA LEU A 184 14.86 -8.50 12.54
C LEU A 184 13.49 -8.86 11.95
N LEU A 185 13.40 -8.96 10.64
CA LEU A 185 12.16 -9.17 9.90
C LEU A 185 12.22 -10.42 9.02
N SER A 186 11.05 -10.94 8.75
CA SER A 186 10.81 -12.01 7.79
C SER A 186 9.52 -11.73 7.01
N TYR A 187 9.23 -12.49 5.96
CA TYR A 187 7.95 -12.32 5.24
C TYR A 187 6.72 -12.59 6.11
N ASP A 188 6.84 -13.38 7.18
CA ASP A 188 5.76 -13.68 8.14
C ASP A 188 5.36 -12.47 9.00
N ASP A 189 6.21 -11.44 9.02
CA ASP A 189 5.93 -10.20 9.74
C ASP A 189 5.08 -9.22 8.93
N TYR A 190 4.72 -9.60 7.70
CA TYR A 190 3.88 -8.82 6.79
C TYR A 190 2.48 -9.42 6.68
N TYR A 191 1.53 -8.59 6.23
CA TYR A 191 0.22 -9.08 5.82
C TYR A 191 0.33 -9.86 4.51
N ARG A 192 -0.48 -10.92 4.39
CA ARG A 192 -0.50 -11.76 3.16
C ARG A 192 -1.02 -11.02 1.96
N THR A 193 -2.01 -10.15 2.17
CA THR A 193 -2.76 -9.48 1.11
C THR A 193 -2.44 -8.00 1.00
N ASP A 194 -1.52 -7.49 1.83
CA ASP A 194 -1.13 -6.08 1.87
C ASP A 194 0.38 -5.89 1.68
N THR A 195 0.79 -4.66 1.41
CA THR A 195 2.21 -4.29 1.36
C THR A 195 2.84 -4.22 2.74
N HIS A 196 2.07 -3.83 3.74
CA HIS A 196 2.57 -3.46 5.05
C HIS A 196 2.94 -4.65 5.93
N TRP A 197 3.80 -4.37 6.88
CA TRP A 197 4.06 -5.24 8.03
C TRP A 197 2.89 -5.22 9.03
N ARG A 198 2.89 -6.19 9.94
CA ARG A 198 1.91 -6.36 11.01
C ARG A 198 2.46 -5.73 12.29
N GLN A 199 1.73 -4.79 12.90
CA GLN A 199 2.22 -4.04 14.05
C GLN A 199 2.69 -4.95 15.20
N GLU A 200 1.99 -6.02 15.48
CA GLU A 200 2.31 -6.95 16.56
C GLU A 200 3.59 -7.79 16.29
N ARG A 201 4.13 -7.73 15.08
CA ARG A 201 5.33 -8.45 14.69
C ARG A 201 6.59 -7.60 14.66
N ILE A 202 6.45 -6.28 14.70
CA ILE A 202 7.57 -5.35 14.52
C ILE A 202 8.07 -4.69 15.81
N VAL A 203 7.64 -5.18 16.98
CA VAL A 203 8.10 -4.64 18.29
C VAL A 203 9.62 -4.70 18.42
N ALA A 204 10.25 -5.80 17.96
CA ALA A 204 11.71 -5.93 17.97
C ALA A 204 12.40 -4.87 17.11
N ALA A 205 11.86 -4.60 15.91
CA ALA A 205 12.38 -3.54 15.05
C ALA A 205 12.19 -2.15 15.68
N ALA A 206 11.05 -1.87 16.29
CA ALA A 206 10.81 -0.61 17.00
C ALA A 206 11.80 -0.42 18.16
N ARG A 207 12.09 -1.47 18.94
CA ARG A 207 13.08 -1.44 20.03
C ARG A 207 14.49 -1.15 19.51
N GLU A 208 14.93 -1.86 18.47
CA GLU A 208 16.25 -1.64 17.85
C GLU A 208 16.39 -0.20 17.34
N ILE A 209 15.35 0.34 16.69
CA ILE A 209 15.36 1.73 16.24
C ILE A 209 15.50 2.68 17.43
N ALA A 210 14.71 2.49 18.49
CA ALA A 210 14.79 3.30 19.69
C ALA A 210 16.17 3.24 20.35
N ASP A 211 16.74 2.05 20.49
CA ASP A 211 18.07 1.83 21.10
C ASP A 211 19.17 2.53 20.29
N LYS A 212 19.14 2.48 18.96
CA LYS A 212 20.07 3.21 18.08
C LYS A 212 19.93 4.72 18.19
N MET A 213 18.72 5.21 18.46
CA MET A 213 18.47 6.63 18.71
C MET A 213 18.81 7.06 20.15
N GLY A 214 19.32 6.15 21.00
CA GLY A 214 19.64 6.41 22.40
C GLY A 214 18.42 6.51 23.32
N GLY A 215 17.32 5.89 22.89
CA GLY A 215 16.10 5.66 23.69
C GLY A 215 16.00 4.24 24.19
N THR A 216 14.96 3.95 24.95
CA THR A 216 14.63 2.59 25.38
C THR A 216 13.13 2.43 25.37
N LEU A 217 12.63 1.46 24.62
CA LEU A 217 11.20 1.07 24.66
C LEU A 217 11.02 -0.11 25.60
N SER A 218 10.47 0.18 26.77
CA SER A 218 10.20 -0.80 27.81
C SER A 218 8.72 -1.21 27.87
N ALA A 219 7.88 -0.62 27.02
CA ALA A 219 6.46 -0.85 27.03
C ALA A 219 6.08 -2.31 26.76
N GLU A 220 5.14 -2.80 27.56
CA GLU A 220 4.39 -4.01 27.28
C GLU A 220 3.07 -3.64 26.60
N TYR A 221 2.58 -4.52 25.75
CA TYR A 221 1.39 -4.24 24.93
C TYR A 221 0.36 -5.35 25.11
N GLU A 222 -0.90 -4.95 25.10
CA GLU A 222 -2.03 -5.85 24.95
C GLU A 222 -2.35 -6.01 23.47
N LEU A 223 -2.48 -7.25 23.00
CA LEU A 223 -2.85 -7.55 21.63
C LEU A 223 -4.35 -7.39 21.45
N LYS A 224 -4.75 -6.54 20.50
CA LYS A 224 -6.11 -6.32 20.08
C LYS A 224 -6.29 -6.76 18.62
N GLN A 225 -7.52 -7.03 18.22
CA GLN A 225 -7.85 -7.36 16.85
C GLN A 225 -9.12 -6.65 16.39
N LEU A 226 -9.19 -6.35 15.08
CA LEU A 226 -10.42 -5.90 14.47
C LEU A 226 -11.35 -7.07 14.18
N ALA A 227 -12.66 -6.84 14.31
CA ALA A 227 -13.68 -7.84 14.00
C ALA A 227 -13.84 -8.06 12.50
N ALA A 228 -13.65 -7.02 11.69
CA ALA A 228 -13.78 -7.08 10.24
C ALA A 228 -12.61 -7.83 9.58
N PRO A 229 -12.87 -8.65 8.56
CA PRO A 229 -11.80 -9.31 7.82
C PRO A 229 -10.98 -8.29 7.03
N PHE A 230 -9.65 -8.37 7.15
CA PHE A 230 -8.73 -7.49 6.44
C PHE A 230 -8.44 -8.01 5.03
N ARG A 231 -8.53 -7.11 4.06
CA ARG A 231 -8.13 -7.27 2.67
C ARG A 231 -7.21 -6.12 2.32
N GLY A 232 -5.94 -6.42 2.15
CA GLY A 232 -4.95 -5.41 1.84
C GLY A 232 -5.00 -4.91 0.39
N VAL A 233 -4.19 -3.91 0.09
CA VAL A 233 -4.14 -3.28 -1.24
C VAL A 233 -3.77 -4.27 -2.35
N TYR A 234 -2.90 -5.24 -2.07
CA TYR A 234 -2.49 -6.24 -3.06
C TYR A 234 -3.62 -7.20 -3.42
N TYR A 235 -4.57 -7.46 -2.49
CA TYR A 235 -5.75 -8.26 -2.79
C TYR A 235 -6.53 -7.71 -3.98
N GLY A 236 -6.85 -6.43 -3.94
CA GLY A 236 -7.60 -5.78 -5.02
C GLY A 236 -6.76 -5.56 -6.28
N GLN A 237 -5.50 -5.21 -6.16
CA GLN A 237 -4.60 -4.99 -7.31
C GLN A 237 -4.32 -6.28 -8.07
N ALA A 238 -4.05 -7.38 -7.37
CA ALA A 238 -3.85 -8.69 -8.00
C ALA A 238 -5.14 -9.27 -8.58
N ALA A 239 -6.29 -8.94 -7.99
CA ALA A 239 -7.59 -9.51 -8.31
C ALA A 239 -7.62 -11.05 -8.26
N LEU A 240 -6.73 -11.65 -7.46
CA LEU A 240 -6.65 -13.10 -7.25
C LEU A 240 -7.41 -13.49 -5.97
N PRO A 241 -8.14 -14.63 -5.97
CA PRO A 241 -8.88 -15.08 -4.80
C PRO A 241 -7.93 -15.65 -3.74
N ILE A 242 -7.55 -14.81 -2.77
CA ILE A 242 -6.76 -15.21 -1.61
C ILE A 242 -7.62 -15.04 -0.36
N ALA A 243 -7.36 -15.86 0.66
CA ALA A 243 -8.06 -15.77 1.94
C ALA A 243 -7.81 -14.41 2.61
N THR A 244 -8.85 -13.89 3.23
CA THR A 244 -8.74 -12.69 4.08
C THR A 244 -7.96 -13.03 5.36
N GLU A 245 -7.49 -12.00 6.02
CA GLU A 245 -6.72 -12.13 7.26
C GLU A 245 -7.30 -11.21 8.36
N THR A 246 -6.72 -11.24 9.55
CA THR A 246 -7.14 -10.39 10.67
C THR A 246 -6.12 -9.28 10.85
N LEU A 247 -6.58 -8.04 11.02
CA LEU A 247 -5.74 -6.93 11.42
C LEU A 247 -5.65 -6.90 12.95
N TYR A 248 -4.42 -6.97 13.45
CA TYR A 248 -4.10 -6.82 14.87
C TYR A 248 -3.44 -5.47 15.13
N TYR A 249 -3.60 -4.97 16.34
CA TYR A 249 -2.92 -3.78 16.82
C TYR A 249 -2.53 -3.93 18.30
N LEU A 250 -1.57 -3.13 18.72
CA LEU A 250 -0.99 -3.17 20.05
C LEU A 250 -1.44 -1.96 20.87
N GLU A 251 -1.88 -2.19 22.07
CA GLU A 251 -2.41 -1.15 22.96
C GLU A 251 -1.75 -1.21 24.31
N ASN A 252 -1.55 -0.06 24.94
CA ASN A 252 -1.18 0.10 26.33
C ASN A 252 -1.75 1.41 26.88
N GLU A 253 -1.55 1.67 28.16
CA GLU A 253 -2.10 2.86 28.81
C GLU A 253 -1.49 4.18 28.24
N ALA A 254 -0.21 4.18 27.81
CA ALA A 254 0.39 5.36 27.23
C ALA A 254 -0.27 5.70 25.87
N ILE A 255 -0.47 4.69 25.02
CA ILE A 255 -1.16 4.85 23.72
C ILE A 255 -2.60 5.32 23.92
N LYS A 256 -3.35 4.72 24.85
CA LYS A 256 -4.75 5.08 25.16
C LYS A 256 -4.91 6.52 25.63
N ASN A 257 -3.98 6.95 26.48
CA ASN A 257 -4.04 8.28 27.08
C ASN A 257 -3.43 9.38 26.19
N SER A 258 -2.77 9.00 25.10
CA SER A 258 -2.20 9.94 24.14
C SER A 258 -3.28 10.51 23.21
N THR A 259 -3.06 11.73 22.78
CA THR A 259 -3.92 12.42 21.82
C THR A 259 -3.16 12.77 20.57
N VAL A 260 -3.84 12.68 19.43
CA VAL A 260 -3.28 13.02 18.11
C VAL A 260 -3.98 14.27 17.59
N THR A 261 -3.22 15.32 17.33
CA THR A 261 -3.73 16.54 16.69
C THR A 261 -3.34 16.55 15.23
N ASP A 262 -4.34 16.59 14.35
CA ASP A 262 -4.17 16.75 12.91
C ASP A 262 -4.14 18.26 12.57
N TYR A 263 -3.00 18.75 12.18
CA TYR A 263 -2.79 20.18 11.86
C TYR A 263 -3.37 20.58 10.51
N GLU A 264 -3.74 19.64 9.65
CA GLU A 264 -4.43 19.92 8.40
C GLU A 264 -5.89 20.25 8.62
N THR A 265 -6.54 19.55 9.56
CA THR A 265 -7.97 19.70 9.85
C THR A 265 -8.25 20.45 11.14
N GLY A 266 -7.27 20.61 12.02
CA GLY A 266 -7.42 21.16 13.36
C GLY A 266 -8.15 20.24 14.34
N LYS A 267 -8.34 18.97 13.99
CA LYS A 267 -9.05 18.00 14.82
C LYS A 267 -8.07 17.25 15.73
N THR A 268 -8.56 16.90 16.92
CA THR A 268 -7.85 16.04 17.86
C THR A 268 -8.60 14.73 18.01
N GLY A 269 -7.87 13.62 18.07
CA GLY A 269 -8.41 12.26 18.18
C GLY A 269 -7.49 11.30 18.93
N ALA A 270 -7.83 10.03 18.92
CA ALA A 270 -7.02 8.96 19.47
C ALA A 270 -5.90 8.54 18.50
N VAL A 271 -4.91 7.80 19.01
CA VAL A 271 -3.82 7.24 18.21
C VAL A 271 -4.34 6.26 17.16
N TYR A 272 -5.35 5.47 17.49
CA TYR A 272 -6.06 4.58 16.56
C TYR A 272 -7.44 5.15 16.22
N ASP A 273 -7.64 5.44 14.96
CA ASP A 273 -8.89 5.97 14.41
C ASP A 273 -9.86 4.81 14.12
N MET A 274 -10.75 4.53 15.06
CA MET A 274 -11.67 3.40 14.95
C MET A 274 -12.77 3.62 13.90
N GLU A 275 -13.06 4.87 13.49
CA GLU A 275 -13.97 5.14 12.38
C GLU A 275 -13.34 4.65 11.05
N LYS A 276 -12.04 4.81 10.89
CA LYS A 276 -11.29 4.28 9.75
C LYS A 276 -11.23 2.75 9.75
N ALA A 277 -11.24 2.13 10.93
CA ALA A 277 -11.28 0.68 11.07
C ALA A 277 -12.59 0.04 10.55
N GLU A 278 -13.64 0.81 10.35
CA GLU A 278 -14.91 0.40 9.72
C GLU A 278 -14.96 0.76 8.23
N GLY A 279 -13.94 1.42 7.72
CA GLY A 279 -13.84 1.89 6.34
C GLY A 279 -13.40 0.80 5.33
N ASN A 280 -13.08 1.24 4.12
CA ASN A 280 -12.62 0.36 3.05
C ASN A 280 -11.14 -0.02 3.19
N ASP A 281 -10.36 0.78 3.90
CA ASP A 281 -8.97 0.51 4.22
C ASP A 281 -8.78 0.49 5.73
N LEU A 282 -8.86 -0.70 6.31
CA LEU A 282 -8.74 -0.87 7.75
C LEU A 282 -7.36 -0.44 8.28
N TYR A 283 -6.32 -0.46 7.43
CA TYR A 283 -4.97 -0.04 7.83
C TYR A 283 -4.89 1.46 8.12
N GLU A 284 -5.80 2.27 7.55
CA GLU A 284 -5.88 3.70 7.86
C GLU A 284 -6.28 3.99 9.33
N MET A 285 -6.65 2.99 10.12
CA MET A 285 -6.84 3.17 11.56
C MET A 285 -5.57 3.65 12.28
N PHE A 286 -4.41 3.27 11.75
CA PHE A 286 -3.13 3.73 12.27
C PHE A 286 -2.93 5.20 11.91
N LEU A 287 -3.04 6.09 12.90
CA LEU A 287 -2.86 7.54 12.77
C LEU A 287 -3.72 8.19 11.67
N SER A 288 -4.96 7.71 11.49
CA SER A 288 -5.92 8.20 10.48
C SER A 288 -5.41 8.15 9.02
N GLY A 289 -4.46 7.26 8.71
CA GLY A 289 -3.90 7.08 7.36
C GLY A 289 -2.98 8.21 6.90
N PRO A 290 -3.05 8.62 5.61
CA PRO A 290 -2.19 9.67 5.07
C PRO A 290 -2.62 11.05 5.60
N ARG A 291 -1.73 11.71 6.34
CA ARG A 291 -1.89 13.06 6.90
C ARG A 291 -0.61 13.86 6.70
N SER A 292 -0.76 15.16 6.49
CA SER A 292 0.37 16.04 6.22
C SER A 292 1.23 16.28 7.46
N LEU A 293 0.58 16.53 8.61
CA LEU A 293 1.25 16.80 9.88
C LEU A 293 0.36 16.36 11.03
N LEU A 294 0.89 15.44 11.83
CA LEU A 294 0.28 15.00 13.10
C LEU A 294 1.22 15.30 14.25
N VAL A 295 0.67 15.68 15.38
CA VAL A 295 1.40 15.74 16.65
C VAL A 295 0.74 14.79 17.62
N ILE A 296 1.54 13.94 18.26
CA ILE A 296 1.09 13.00 19.29
C ILE A 296 1.56 13.52 20.64
N ASP A 297 0.62 13.88 21.50
CA ASP A 297 0.88 14.29 22.86
C ASP A 297 0.68 13.10 23.79
N ASN A 298 1.74 12.75 24.52
CA ASN A 298 1.71 11.74 25.57
C ASN A 298 1.81 12.38 26.94
N PRO A 299 0.70 12.54 27.67
CA PRO A 299 0.69 13.19 29.00
C PRO A 299 1.43 12.37 30.07
N SER A 300 1.77 11.12 29.78
CA SER A 300 2.49 10.23 30.70
C SER A 300 4.01 10.24 30.45
N ALA A 301 4.50 11.02 29.48
CA ALA A 301 5.93 11.13 29.22
C ALA A 301 6.65 11.83 30.38
N ASP A 302 7.79 11.26 30.77
CA ASP A 302 8.68 11.79 31.82
C ASP A 302 9.96 12.42 31.26
N THR A 303 9.93 12.83 29.99
CA THR A 303 11.06 13.42 29.25
C THR A 303 10.59 14.57 28.36
N ASP A 304 11.46 15.56 28.18
CA ASP A 304 11.25 16.68 27.25
C ASP A 304 11.84 16.39 25.85
N LYS A 305 12.25 15.15 25.58
CA LYS A 305 12.74 14.77 24.24
C LYS A 305 11.59 14.63 23.26
N GLU A 306 11.75 15.21 22.09
CA GLU A 306 10.81 15.12 20.98
C GLU A 306 11.40 14.25 19.86
N LEU A 307 10.55 13.46 19.19
CA LEU A 307 10.88 12.67 18.02
C LEU A 307 10.08 13.18 16.82
N ILE A 308 10.78 13.63 15.77
CA ILE A 308 10.15 14.00 14.50
C ILE A 308 10.29 12.83 13.54
N ILE A 309 9.19 12.34 12.98
CA ILE A 309 9.16 11.22 12.05
C ILE A 309 8.63 11.68 10.69
N PHE A 310 9.49 11.66 9.67
CA PHE A 310 9.06 11.72 8.27
C PHE A 310 8.77 10.28 7.83
N ARG A 311 7.53 10.00 7.49
CA ARG A 311 7.07 8.64 7.29
C ARG A 311 6.28 8.44 6.00
N ASP A 312 6.34 7.23 5.49
CA ASP A 312 5.35 6.64 4.62
C ASP A 312 4.24 5.92 5.43
N SER A 313 3.45 5.09 4.77
CA SER A 313 2.38 4.33 5.42
C SER A 313 2.89 3.22 6.37
N PHE A 314 4.11 2.70 6.19
CA PHE A 314 4.72 1.79 7.16
C PHE A 314 4.96 2.48 8.51
N GLY A 315 5.36 3.75 8.47
CA GLY A 315 5.53 4.58 9.65
C GLY A 315 4.24 4.77 10.46
N SER A 316 3.06 4.63 9.84
CA SER A 316 1.78 4.79 10.55
C SER A 316 1.59 3.77 11.66
N SER A 317 1.99 2.52 11.45
CA SER A 317 1.81 1.45 12.45
C SER A 317 2.98 1.32 13.43
N ILE A 318 4.20 1.76 13.06
CA ILE A 318 5.33 1.71 13.99
C ILE A 318 5.39 2.93 14.91
N ALA A 319 4.97 4.11 14.45
CA ALA A 319 5.03 5.33 15.25
C ALA A 319 4.29 5.22 16.60
N PRO A 320 3.12 4.58 16.73
CA PRO A 320 2.50 4.32 18.01
C PRO A 320 3.35 3.52 19.00
N LEU A 321 4.26 2.67 18.50
CA LEU A 321 5.14 1.87 19.37
C LEU A 321 6.22 2.72 20.06
N PHE A 322 6.51 3.92 19.57
CA PHE A 322 7.41 4.87 20.22
C PHE A 322 6.72 5.68 21.33
N ILE A 323 5.41 5.51 21.53
CA ILE A 323 4.67 6.13 22.62
C ILE A 323 4.93 5.32 23.89
N ASP A 324 5.93 5.72 24.65
CA ASP A 324 6.27 5.13 25.97
C ASP A 324 6.38 6.25 26.98
N ARG A 325 6.44 5.90 28.29
CA ARG A 325 6.62 6.90 29.37
C ARG A 325 7.88 7.75 29.22
N LYS A 326 8.81 7.32 28.38
CA LYS A 326 10.12 7.94 28.17
C LYS A 326 10.31 8.59 26.81
N SER A 327 9.25 8.75 26.01
CA SER A 327 9.35 9.36 24.69
C SER A 327 8.12 10.18 24.33
N VAL A 328 8.37 11.34 23.73
CA VAL A 328 7.37 12.19 23.08
C VAL A 328 7.60 12.11 21.57
N VAL A 329 6.55 11.92 20.83
CA VAL A 329 6.60 11.77 19.36
C VAL A 329 5.89 12.95 18.70
#